data_20047e0700232b40c8c332abe7bc7b37
#
_entry.id   20047e0700232b40c8c332abe7bc7b37
#
_cell.length_a   1.000
_cell.length_b   1.000
_cell.length_c   1.000
_cell.angle_alpha   90.00
_cell.angle_beta   90.00
_cell.angle_gamma   90.00
#
_symmetry.space_group_name_H-M   'P 1'
#
loop_
_entity.id
_entity.type
_entity.pdbx_description
1 polymer ?
#
loop_
_entity_poly.entity_id
_entity_poly.type
_entity_poly.pdbx_seq_one_letter_code
_entity_poly.pdbx_strand_id
1 'polypeptide(L)'
;MKFVVVVCLFLASVTSFAQDDIRVHFIAVGQGDSTLIEFPGCGIMLVDTGTTMSESATRLTDYLDVFFTVHPEYNNTIDLIINTHPHADHIRALDEVLANYTVLNYVDNGHTPLRRNSRKVREHTHEDGTSIKVRAVPDSEVVAEGYLGLSDDTIDPFDCVDEIKGNSDPTISILSGRIEDQPDGWTRREFQNLNNHSLVIRLDYGDASFLFTGDMEDVAIEYMVDYYEDTGALDVDVYQVGHHGSVNGTTNALIYAMTPLISVISMGEWDFGMDTNRRGTAWQYGHPRSKIVRDLSVATKRRRSAAIDVMVATGSKAFTGMRIKKAIYGTGWDGNIIVTASFDGGYRVTVGN
;
A
#
# COMPACT_ATOMS: atom_id res chain seq x y z
N MET A 1 17.96 7.44 -62.80
CA MET A 1 17.46 6.64 -61.65
C MET A 1 17.58 7.52 -60.41
N LYS A 2 16.46 8.07 -59.93
CA LYS A 2 16.43 8.88 -58.69
C LYS A 2 16.05 7.93 -57.54
N PHE A 3 16.95 7.72 -56.59
CA PHE A 3 16.65 6.98 -55.37
C PHE A 3 15.88 7.91 -54.43
N VAL A 4 14.64 7.54 -54.10
CA VAL A 4 13.86 8.16 -53.01
C VAL A 4 14.21 7.41 -51.75
N VAL A 5 14.91 8.07 -50.83
CA VAL A 5 15.14 7.56 -49.47
C VAL A 5 13.92 7.92 -48.64
N VAL A 6 13.09 6.92 -48.30
CA VAL A 6 12.00 7.07 -47.35
C VAL A 6 12.60 6.94 -45.94
N VAL A 7 12.73 8.08 -45.25
CA VAL A 7 13.08 8.10 -43.81
C VAL A 7 11.79 7.83 -43.01
N CYS A 8 11.62 6.61 -42.53
CA CYS A 8 10.60 6.31 -41.52
C CYS A 8 11.05 6.92 -40.18
N LEU A 9 10.47 8.05 -39.80
CA LEU A 9 10.53 8.58 -38.47
C LEU A 9 9.66 7.68 -37.58
N PHE A 10 10.28 6.81 -36.79
CA PHE A 10 9.66 6.21 -35.62
C PHE A 10 9.51 7.32 -34.56
N LEU A 11 8.33 7.90 -34.47
CA LEU A 11 7.91 8.67 -33.30
C LEU A 11 7.76 7.67 -32.16
N ALA A 12 8.82 7.50 -31.36
CA ALA A 12 8.68 6.93 -30.04
C ALA A 12 7.78 7.92 -29.27
N SER A 13 6.55 7.53 -28.98
CA SER A 13 5.70 8.25 -28.05
C SER A 13 6.39 8.20 -26.68
N VAL A 14 7.13 9.26 -26.36
CA VAL A 14 7.56 9.54 -25.01
C VAL A 14 6.27 9.89 -24.27
N THR A 15 5.71 8.97 -23.52
CA THR A 15 4.63 9.29 -22.57
C THR A 15 5.21 10.32 -21.62
N SER A 16 4.87 11.59 -21.83
CA SER A 16 5.13 12.65 -20.88
C SER A 16 4.19 12.40 -19.72
N PHE A 17 4.73 12.01 -18.57
CA PHE A 17 3.96 11.99 -17.34
C PHE A 17 3.58 13.43 -17.03
N ALA A 18 2.29 13.69 -16.96
CA ALA A 18 1.73 14.99 -16.69
C ALA A 18 1.86 15.33 -15.19
N GLN A 19 1.70 16.61 -14.87
CA GLN A 19 1.65 17.09 -13.48
C GLN A 19 0.48 16.46 -12.72
N ASP A 20 -0.52 15.95 -13.42
CA ASP A 20 -1.78 15.40 -12.91
C ASP A 20 -1.78 13.88 -12.72
N ASP A 21 -0.62 13.20 -12.92
CA ASP A 21 -0.51 11.76 -12.69
C ASP A 21 -0.43 11.47 -11.19
N ILE A 22 -1.18 10.47 -10.68
CA ILE A 22 -1.10 10.09 -9.27
C ILE A 22 0.27 9.53 -8.94
N ARG A 23 0.69 9.73 -7.68
CA ARG A 23 1.96 9.21 -7.16
C ARG A 23 1.71 8.41 -5.89
N VAL A 24 2.11 7.16 -5.91
CA VAL A 24 2.03 6.24 -4.77
C VAL A 24 3.43 6.03 -4.22
N HIS A 25 3.67 6.56 -3.02
CA HIS A 25 4.97 6.60 -2.35
C HIS A 25 5.02 5.53 -1.26
N PHE A 26 5.68 4.43 -1.52
CA PHE A 26 5.98 3.40 -0.52
C PHE A 26 7.20 3.85 0.26
N ILE A 27 6.99 4.24 1.52
CA ILE A 27 7.99 4.92 2.34
C ILE A 27 8.87 3.90 3.08
N ALA A 28 10.17 4.10 3.08
CA ALA A 28 11.13 3.23 3.75
C ALA A 28 11.16 3.45 5.28
N VAL A 29 10.08 3.11 5.95
CA VAL A 29 9.90 3.26 7.42
C VAL A 29 10.53 2.15 8.25
N GLY A 30 11.32 1.27 7.65
CA GLY A 30 11.84 0.06 8.28
C GLY A 30 10.86 -1.10 8.14
N GLN A 31 10.80 -2.00 9.14
CA GLN A 31 9.86 -3.12 9.12
C GLN A 31 8.47 -2.64 9.52
N GLY A 32 7.66 -2.25 8.54
CA GLY A 32 6.31 -1.74 8.69
C GLY A 32 5.79 -1.15 7.38
N ASP A 33 4.55 -0.75 7.37
CA ASP A 33 3.87 -0.16 6.23
C ASP A 33 3.50 1.30 6.47
N SER A 34 3.86 2.14 5.50
CA SER A 34 3.37 3.52 5.34
C SER A 34 3.44 3.90 3.88
N THR A 35 2.29 4.16 3.29
CA THR A 35 2.19 4.53 1.88
C THR A 35 1.44 5.84 1.74
N LEU A 36 2.10 6.86 1.17
CA LEU A 36 1.48 8.13 0.83
C LEU A 36 0.98 8.07 -0.62
N ILE A 37 -0.25 8.49 -0.86
CA ILE A 37 -0.82 8.61 -2.19
C ILE A 37 -1.15 10.06 -2.43
N GLU A 38 -0.52 10.63 -3.45
CA GLU A 38 -0.73 11.99 -3.90
C GLU A 38 -1.70 12.00 -5.09
N PHE A 39 -2.80 12.72 -4.93
CA PHE A 39 -3.75 13.05 -5.99
C PHE A 39 -3.55 14.54 -6.35
N PRO A 40 -2.75 14.85 -7.39
CA PRO A 40 -2.35 16.22 -7.68
C PRO A 40 -3.52 17.16 -7.90
N GLY A 41 -3.50 18.30 -7.19
CA GLY A 41 -4.58 19.28 -7.25
C GLY A 41 -5.85 18.89 -6.49
N CYS A 42 -5.85 17.76 -5.77
CA CYS A 42 -7.01 17.23 -5.09
C CYS A 42 -6.74 16.99 -3.60
N GLY A 43 -5.75 16.17 -3.25
CA GLY A 43 -5.43 15.88 -1.85
C GLY A 43 -4.43 14.76 -1.70
N ILE A 44 -4.24 14.31 -0.47
CA ILE A 44 -3.35 13.20 -0.16
C ILE A 44 -4.00 12.17 0.78
N MET A 45 -3.64 10.90 0.59
CA MET A 45 -4.06 9.81 1.44
C MET A 45 -2.85 9.07 2.02
N LEU A 46 -2.95 8.62 3.27
CA LEU A 46 -2.03 7.64 3.85
C LEU A 46 -2.72 6.29 4.01
N VAL A 47 -2.08 5.24 3.52
CA VAL A 47 -2.41 3.86 3.87
C VAL A 47 -1.37 3.39 4.87
N ASP A 48 -1.81 3.14 6.09
CA ASP A 48 -1.02 2.83 7.27
C ASP A 48 0.01 3.94 7.68
N THR A 49 0.41 3.91 8.93
CA THR A 49 1.35 4.86 9.54
C THR A 49 2.32 4.11 10.43
N GLY A 50 2.90 3.01 9.91
CA GLY A 50 3.52 2.00 10.74
C GLY A 50 5.02 1.91 10.68
N THR A 51 5.55 1.39 11.75
CA THR A 51 6.87 0.80 11.87
C THR A 51 6.93 -0.02 13.16
N THR A 52 7.73 -1.08 13.19
CA THR A 52 7.92 -1.88 14.42
C THR A 52 8.86 -1.21 15.41
N MET A 53 9.72 -0.31 14.97
CA MET A 53 10.78 0.31 15.77
C MET A 53 10.45 1.76 16.10
N SER A 54 10.56 2.12 17.38
CA SER A 54 10.34 3.51 17.82
C SER A 54 11.33 4.50 17.18
N GLU A 55 12.57 4.08 16.94
CA GLU A 55 13.56 4.90 16.25
C GLU A 55 13.24 5.13 14.77
N SER A 56 12.36 4.31 14.17
CA SER A 56 11.91 4.46 12.80
C SER A 56 10.61 5.28 12.69
N ALA A 57 9.96 5.62 13.81
CA ALA A 57 8.72 6.42 13.79
C ALA A 57 8.94 7.79 13.14
N THR A 58 10.11 8.38 13.33
CA THR A 58 10.50 9.65 12.70
C THR A 58 10.70 9.53 11.19
N ARG A 59 11.01 8.36 10.65
CA ARG A 59 11.21 8.20 9.19
C ARG A 59 9.96 8.59 8.39
N LEU A 60 8.76 8.31 8.91
CA LEU A 60 7.53 8.75 8.28
C LEU A 60 7.38 10.27 8.35
N THR A 61 7.53 10.86 9.54
CA THR A 61 7.40 12.32 9.70
C THR A 61 8.53 13.06 8.97
N ASP A 62 9.76 12.55 8.99
CA ASP A 62 10.87 13.12 8.21
C ASP A 62 10.54 13.13 6.69
N TYR A 63 9.91 12.07 6.19
CA TYR A 63 9.46 12.00 4.80
C TYR A 63 8.34 13.01 4.52
N LEU A 64 7.33 13.06 5.39
CA LEU A 64 6.19 13.98 5.26
C LEU A 64 6.62 15.45 5.38
N ASP A 65 7.57 15.77 6.24
CA ASP A 65 8.11 17.13 6.37
C ASP A 65 8.79 17.60 5.07
N VAL A 66 9.56 16.70 4.45
CA VAL A 66 10.16 16.98 3.13
C VAL A 66 9.06 17.10 2.08
N PHE A 67 8.09 16.18 2.07
CA PHE A 67 6.98 16.19 1.12
C PHE A 67 6.19 17.51 1.19
N PHE A 68 5.74 17.93 2.36
CA PHE A 68 4.99 19.17 2.53
C PHE A 68 5.84 20.44 2.30
N THR A 69 7.16 20.36 2.49
CA THR A 69 8.05 21.47 2.15
C THR A 69 8.10 21.70 0.64
N VAL A 70 8.07 20.64 -0.17
CA VAL A 70 8.08 20.74 -1.65
C VAL A 70 6.69 20.84 -2.25
N HIS A 71 5.65 20.49 -1.48
CA HIS A 71 4.24 20.56 -1.85
C HIS A 71 3.44 21.43 -0.86
N PRO A 72 3.74 22.76 -0.77
CA PRO A 72 3.06 23.65 0.18
C PRO A 72 1.57 23.85 -0.14
N GLU A 73 1.11 23.49 -1.33
CA GLU A 73 -0.28 23.52 -1.77
C GLU A 73 -1.19 22.64 -0.89
N TYR A 74 -0.66 21.56 -0.31
CA TYR A 74 -1.42 20.67 0.59
C TYR A 74 -1.51 21.19 2.04
N ASN A 75 -0.84 22.31 2.38
CA ASN A 75 -0.97 23.00 3.67
C ASN A 75 -0.82 22.09 4.91
N ASN A 76 0.13 21.15 4.90
CA ASN A 76 0.32 20.15 5.96
C ASN A 76 -0.95 19.34 6.30
N THR A 77 -1.84 19.14 5.33
CA THR A 77 -3.10 18.42 5.51
C THR A 77 -3.04 17.05 4.87
N ILE A 78 -3.49 16.04 5.59
CA ILE A 78 -3.72 14.68 5.15
C ILE A 78 -5.24 14.50 5.10
N ASP A 79 -5.78 14.34 3.89
CA ASP A 79 -7.23 14.32 3.69
C ASP A 79 -7.85 13.02 4.19
N LEU A 80 -7.14 11.90 4.05
CA LEU A 80 -7.61 10.59 4.50
C LEU A 80 -6.44 9.74 5.02
N ILE A 81 -6.64 9.09 6.16
CA ILE A 81 -5.83 7.96 6.60
C ILE A 81 -6.69 6.70 6.59
N ILE A 82 -6.22 5.65 5.93
CA ILE A 82 -6.80 4.30 6.04
C ILE A 82 -5.80 3.41 6.78
N ASN A 83 -6.18 2.93 7.97
CA ASN A 83 -5.40 1.91 8.68
C ASN A 83 -5.96 0.52 8.43
N THR A 84 -5.12 -0.35 7.86
CA THR A 84 -5.53 -1.70 7.49
C THR A 84 -5.88 -2.54 8.72
N HIS A 85 -5.02 -2.52 9.74
CA HIS A 85 -5.26 -3.24 10.99
C HIS A 85 -4.39 -2.68 12.15
N PRO A 86 -4.70 -3.00 13.43
CA PRO A 86 -4.10 -2.32 14.58
C PRO A 86 -2.75 -2.89 15.06
N HIS A 87 -1.93 -3.53 14.24
CA HIS A 87 -0.58 -3.90 14.63
C HIS A 87 0.36 -2.69 14.62
N ALA A 88 1.43 -2.76 15.41
CA ALA A 88 2.32 -1.63 15.63
C ALA A 88 3.09 -1.22 14.37
N ASP A 89 3.39 -2.17 13.50
CA ASP A 89 4.03 -1.97 12.21
C ASP A 89 3.12 -1.29 11.16
N HIS A 90 1.85 -1.03 11.53
CA HIS A 90 0.87 -0.32 10.72
C HIS A 90 0.32 0.96 11.35
N ILE A 91 0.49 1.16 12.68
CA ILE A 91 -0.10 2.31 13.37
C ILE A 91 0.86 3.04 14.33
N ARG A 92 2.12 2.66 14.41
CA ARG A 92 3.01 3.16 15.48
C ARG A 92 3.28 4.66 15.38
N ALA A 93 3.43 5.22 14.18
CA ALA A 93 3.70 6.64 13.97
C ALA A 93 2.41 7.49 13.93
N LEU A 94 1.23 6.92 14.17
CA LEU A 94 -0.03 7.64 14.11
C LEU A 94 -0.10 8.80 15.11
N ASP A 95 0.45 8.64 16.31
CA ASP A 95 0.50 9.71 17.32
C ASP A 95 1.32 10.90 16.83
N GLU A 96 2.47 10.65 16.22
CA GLU A 96 3.35 11.66 15.65
C GLU A 96 2.71 12.35 14.44
N VAL A 97 2.00 11.59 13.60
CA VAL A 97 1.24 12.15 12.47
C VAL A 97 0.16 13.10 12.98
N LEU A 98 -0.65 12.68 13.96
CA LEU A 98 -1.70 13.51 14.56
C LEU A 98 -1.16 14.77 15.28
N ALA A 99 0.08 14.71 15.77
CA ALA A 99 0.69 15.84 16.47
C ALA A 99 1.28 16.90 15.53
N ASN A 100 1.63 16.52 14.29
CA ASN A 100 2.37 17.40 13.38
C ASN A 100 1.56 17.83 12.14
N TYR A 101 0.50 17.10 11.78
CA TYR A 101 -0.28 17.35 10.56
C TYR A 101 -1.77 17.44 10.87
N THR A 102 -2.50 18.18 10.03
CA THR A 102 -3.97 18.18 10.05
C THR A 102 -4.48 16.91 9.35
N VAL A 103 -5.31 16.11 10.04
CA VAL A 103 -5.93 14.90 9.49
C VAL A 103 -7.43 15.10 9.44
N LEU A 104 -8.05 15.03 8.26
CA LEU A 104 -9.48 15.31 8.10
C LEU A 104 -10.34 14.07 8.31
N ASN A 105 -9.93 12.93 7.74
CA ASN A 105 -10.71 11.70 7.74
C ASN A 105 -9.83 10.50 8.11
N TYR A 106 -10.46 9.51 8.77
CA TYR A 106 -9.80 8.30 9.22
C TYR A 106 -10.71 7.09 9.05
N VAL A 107 -10.20 6.05 8.39
CA VAL A 107 -10.89 4.77 8.20
C VAL A 107 -10.07 3.65 8.84
N ASP A 108 -10.71 2.78 9.59
CA ASP A 108 -10.11 1.57 10.15
C ASP A 108 -11.08 0.38 10.11
N ASN A 109 -10.60 -0.80 10.49
CA ASN A 109 -11.43 -2.00 10.56
C ASN A 109 -12.33 -2.07 11.82
N GLY A 110 -12.32 -1.08 12.71
CA GLY A 110 -13.13 -1.04 13.92
C GLY A 110 -12.85 -2.13 14.94
N HIS A 111 -11.71 -2.82 14.88
CA HIS A 111 -11.40 -3.94 15.76
C HIS A 111 -11.22 -3.49 17.21
N THR A 112 -11.90 -4.15 18.14
CA THR A 112 -11.83 -3.88 19.58
C THR A 112 -11.19 -5.05 20.34
N PRO A 113 -10.39 -4.77 21.39
CA PRO A 113 -10.08 -3.43 21.91
C PRO A 113 -9.15 -2.67 20.96
N LEU A 114 -9.55 -1.46 20.64
CA LEU A 114 -8.72 -0.54 19.85
C LEU A 114 -7.37 -0.36 20.55
N ARG A 115 -6.29 -0.47 19.81
CA ARG A 115 -4.99 -0.08 20.35
C ARG A 115 -5.02 1.40 20.71
N ARG A 116 -4.14 1.81 21.62
CA ARG A 116 -4.10 3.17 22.16
C ARG A 116 -4.13 4.23 21.07
N ASN A 117 -3.42 4.01 19.96
CA ASN A 117 -3.28 4.99 18.89
C ASN A 117 -4.59 5.19 18.10
N SER A 118 -5.25 4.14 17.63
CA SER A 118 -6.51 4.28 16.91
C SER A 118 -7.65 4.82 17.79
N ARG A 119 -7.61 4.61 19.11
CA ARG A 119 -8.55 5.26 20.04
C ARG A 119 -8.30 6.77 20.09
N LYS A 120 -7.04 7.21 20.07
CA LYS A 120 -6.70 8.64 20.14
C LYS A 120 -7.23 9.43 18.94
N VAL A 121 -7.29 8.82 17.75
CA VAL A 121 -7.92 9.47 16.58
C VAL A 121 -9.36 9.86 16.89
N ARG A 122 -10.13 8.96 17.52
CA ARG A 122 -11.54 9.21 17.86
C ARG A 122 -11.74 10.29 18.94
N GLU A 123 -10.70 10.55 19.74
CA GLU A 123 -10.69 11.55 20.81
C GLU A 123 -9.95 12.83 20.38
N HIS A 124 -9.33 12.85 19.19
CA HIS A 124 -8.55 13.97 18.70
C HIS A 124 -9.44 15.12 18.25
N THR A 125 -9.00 16.34 18.60
CA THR A 125 -9.61 17.59 18.14
C THR A 125 -8.48 18.52 17.70
N HIS A 126 -8.60 19.09 16.51
CA HIS A 126 -7.64 20.04 15.98
C HIS A 126 -7.67 21.38 16.76
N GLU A 127 -6.64 22.20 16.58
CA GLU A 127 -6.53 23.51 17.26
C GLU A 127 -7.71 24.45 16.95
N ASP A 128 -8.31 24.34 15.76
CA ASP A 128 -9.51 25.10 15.35
C ASP A 128 -10.82 24.56 15.94
N GLY A 129 -10.77 23.47 16.72
CA GLY A 129 -11.92 22.83 17.34
C GLY A 129 -12.64 21.82 16.45
N THR A 130 -12.16 21.54 15.24
CA THR A 130 -12.72 20.49 14.38
C THR A 130 -12.25 19.10 14.81
N SER A 131 -13.06 18.07 14.54
CA SER A 131 -12.74 16.68 14.85
C SER A 131 -12.55 15.90 13.56
N ILE A 132 -11.69 14.85 13.63
CA ILE A 132 -11.49 13.92 12.53
C ILE A 132 -12.78 13.13 12.30
N LYS A 133 -13.24 13.05 11.05
CA LYS A 133 -14.32 12.12 10.69
C LYS A 133 -13.79 10.69 10.74
N VAL A 134 -14.46 9.79 11.46
CA VAL A 134 -13.99 8.42 11.68
C VAL A 134 -15.01 7.41 11.17
N ARG A 135 -14.55 6.47 10.35
CA ARG A 135 -15.32 5.35 9.82
C ARG A 135 -14.66 4.01 10.22
N ALA A 136 -15.46 3.10 10.76
CA ALA A 136 -15.07 1.70 10.91
C ALA A 136 -15.75 0.86 9.83
N VAL A 137 -15.04 -0.07 9.22
CA VAL A 137 -15.57 -0.91 8.13
C VAL A 137 -15.64 -2.37 8.59
N PRO A 138 -16.85 -2.88 8.92
CA PRO A 138 -17.08 -4.30 9.11
C PRO A 138 -17.22 -5.02 7.76
N ASP A 139 -16.87 -6.31 7.70
CA ASP A 139 -16.97 -7.12 6.48
C ASP A 139 -18.42 -7.31 6.02
N SER A 140 -19.38 -7.30 6.94
CA SER A 140 -20.81 -7.39 6.60
C SER A 140 -21.29 -6.27 5.68
N GLU A 141 -20.73 -5.06 5.77
CA GLU A 141 -21.04 -3.96 4.85
C GLU A 141 -20.40 -4.21 3.48
N VAL A 142 -19.15 -4.71 3.45
CA VAL A 142 -18.45 -5.04 2.20
C VAL A 142 -19.17 -6.13 1.43
N VAL A 143 -19.56 -7.21 2.11
CA VAL A 143 -20.28 -8.34 1.50
C VAL A 143 -21.68 -7.93 1.01
N ALA A 144 -22.40 -7.06 1.74
CA ALA A 144 -23.73 -6.61 1.34
C ALA A 144 -23.73 -5.82 0.02
N GLU A 145 -22.65 -5.08 -0.25
CA GLU A 145 -22.50 -4.22 -1.43
C GLU A 145 -21.73 -4.93 -2.58
N GLY A 146 -21.11 -6.11 -2.33
CA GLY A 146 -20.15 -6.75 -3.23
C GLY A 146 -18.74 -6.18 -3.12
N TYR A 147 -18.60 -4.95 -2.77
CA TYR A 147 -17.44 -4.19 -2.26
C TYR A 147 -17.96 -2.87 -1.70
N LEU A 148 -17.25 -2.27 -0.76
CA LEU A 148 -17.63 -0.95 -0.24
C LEU A 148 -16.84 0.14 -0.98
N GLY A 149 -17.49 0.86 -1.89
CA GLY A 149 -16.97 2.10 -2.44
C GLY A 149 -16.96 3.20 -1.37
N LEU A 150 -15.84 3.85 -1.17
CA LEU A 150 -15.83 5.07 -0.38
C LEU A 150 -16.41 6.21 -1.24
N SER A 151 -17.24 7.03 -0.64
CA SER A 151 -17.89 8.20 -1.24
C SER A 151 -18.00 9.30 -0.19
N ASP A 152 -18.42 10.50 -0.58
CA ASP A 152 -18.63 11.63 0.34
C ASP A 152 -19.49 11.24 1.55
N ASP A 153 -20.50 10.40 1.36
CA ASP A 153 -21.33 9.89 2.44
C ASP A 153 -20.63 8.87 3.33
N THR A 154 -19.59 8.18 2.79
CA THR A 154 -18.85 7.10 3.46
C THR A 154 -17.39 7.45 3.72
N ILE A 155 -17.03 8.74 3.68
CA ILE A 155 -15.68 9.28 3.86
C ILE A 155 -14.78 9.03 2.62
N ASP A 156 -15.09 9.63 1.52
CA ASP A 156 -14.17 9.92 0.42
C ASP A 156 -14.04 11.45 0.31
N PRO A 157 -12.88 12.04 0.67
CA PRO A 157 -12.70 13.49 0.63
C PRO A 157 -12.26 14.00 -0.76
N PHE A 158 -12.06 13.12 -1.73
CA PHE A 158 -11.48 13.47 -3.01
C PHE A 158 -12.58 13.75 -4.03
N ASP A 159 -12.57 14.98 -4.55
CA ASP A 159 -13.45 15.46 -5.63
C ASP A 159 -12.52 16.06 -6.71
N CYS A 160 -11.82 15.17 -7.40
CA CYS A 160 -10.75 15.53 -8.34
C CYS A 160 -11.34 15.82 -9.71
N VAL A 161 -11.29 17.08 -10.12
CA VAL A 161 -11.74 17.51 -11.45
C VAL A 161 -10.57 17.98 -12.29
N ASP A 162 -10.31 17.29 -13.39
CA ASP A 162 -9.35 17.70 -14.43
C ASP A 162 -10.12 18.43 -15.55
N GLU A 163 -9.73 19.67 -15.86
CA GLU A 163 -10.38 20.48 -16.90
C GLU A 163 -10.26 19.86 -18.30
N ILE A 164 -9.24 19.03 -18.53
CA ILE A 164 -8.94 18.40 -19.83
C ILE A 164 -9.54 16.99 -19.92
N LYS A 165 -9.40 16.19 -18.83
CA LYS A 165 -9.81 14.80 -18.76
C LYS A 165 -11.26 14.62 -18.29
N GLY A 166 -11.87 15.67 -17.72
CA GLY A 166 -13.17 15.61 -17.07
C GLY A 166 -13.05 15.09 -15.63
N ASN A 167 -13.98 14.23 -15.19
CA ASN A 167 -13.91 13.61 -13.87
C ASN A 167 -12.71 12.65 -13.82
N SER A 168 -11.72 12.99 -13.01
CA SER A 168 -10.50 12.20 -12.76
C SER A 168 -10.45 11.71 -11.32
N ASP A 169 -11.60 11.60 -10.66
CA ASP A 169 -11.68 11.10 -9.29
C ASP A 169 -11.10 9.69 -9.19
N PRO A 170 -10.24 9.45 -8.20
CA PRO A 170 -9.86 8.10 -7.85
C PRO A 170 -11.08 7.36 -7.29
N THR A 171 -11.21 6.08 -7.61
CA THR A 171 -12.17 5.21 -6.94
C THR A 171 -11.46 4.41 -5.85
N ILE A 172 -11.87 4.61 -4.59
CA ILE A 172 -11.33 3.87 -3.45
C ILE A 172 -12.38 2.85 -3.02
N SER A 173 -12.04 1.57 -3.13
CA SER A 173 -12.92 0.45 -2.76
C SER A 173 -12.30 -0.39 -1.66
N ILE A 174 -13.08 -0.74 -0.65
CA ILE A 174 -12.70 -1.71 0.37
C ILE A 174 -13.25 -3.08 -0.04
N LEU A 175 -12.36 -4.02 -0.28
CA LEU A 175 -12.70 -5.38 -0.74
C LEU A 175 -12.80 -6.39 0.42
N SER A 176 -12.26 -6.07 1.60
CA SER A 176 -12.42 -6.86 2.83
C SER A 176 -12.39 -5.94 4.02
N GLY A 177 -13.30 -6.16 4.95
CA GLY A 177 -13.43 -5.44 6.20
C GLY A 177 -13.08 -6.29 7.42
N ARG A 178 -13.50 -5.85 8.61
CA ARG A 178 -13.40 -6.67 9.81
C ARG A 178 -14.42 -7.80 9.76
N ILE A 179 -13.95 -9.03 9.68
CA ILE A 179 -14.81 -10.22 9.79
C ILE A 179 -15.40 -10.30 11.20
N GLU A 180 -16.72 -10.23 11.31
CA GLU A 180 -17.43 -10.06 12.58
C GLU A 180 -17.77 -11.39 13.25
N ASP A 181 -18.12 -12.37 12.45
CA ASP A 181 -18.42 -13.74 12.90
C ASP A 181 -17.39 -14.71 12.34
N GLN A 182 -17.03 -15.71 13.16
CA GLN A 182 -16.03 -16.72 12.76
C GLN A 182 -16.54 -17.52 11.54
N PRO A 183 -15.84 -17.45 10.38
CA PRO A 183 -16.23 -18.22 9.22
C PRO A 183 -16.14 -19.74 9.44
N ASP A 184 -16.97 -20.50 8.73
CA ASP A 184 -16.89 -21.96 8.74
C ASP A 184 -15.50 -22.44 8.30
N GLY A 185 -14.97 -23.40 9.01
CA GLY A 185 -13.63 -23.96 8.74
C GLY A 185 -12.47 -23.23 9.41
N TRP A 186 -12.67 -22.00 9.89
CA TRP A 186 -11.61 -21.28 10.59
C TRP A 186 -11.46 -21.77 12.03
N THR A 187 -10.23 -21.90 12.49
CA THR A 187 -9.95 -22.09 13.92
C THR A 187 -10.18 -20.80 14.68
N ARG A 188 -10.43 -20.91 15.99
CA ARG A 188 -10.51 -19.72 16.86
C ARG A 188 -9.25 -18.84 16.80
N ARG A 189 -8.07 -19.44 16.60
CA ARG A 189 -6.80 -18.72 16.53
C ARG A 189 -6.74 -17.87 15.25
N GLU A 190 -7.17 -18.41 14.12
CA GLU A 190 -7.25 -17.69 12.85
C GLU A 190 -8.24 -16.53 12.92
N PHE A 191 -9.41 -16.77 13.52
CA PHE A 191 -10.41 -15.71 13.72
C PHE A 191 -9.95 -14.63 14.70
N GLN A 192 -9.14 -14.95 15.71
CA GLN A 192 -8.60 -13.97 16.66
C GLN A 192 -7.31 -13.27 16.16
N ASN A 193 -6.77 -13.68 15.03
CA ASN A 193 -5.59 -13.08 14.44
C ASN A 193 -5.97 -11.74 13.77
N LEU A 194 -5.43 -10.64 14.30
CA LEU A 194 -5.74 -9.29 13.82
C LEU A 194 -5.39 -9.09 12.34
N ASN A 195 -4.39 -9.81 11.82
CA ASN A 195 -4.01 -9.76 10.42
C ASN A 195 -5.15 -10.18 9.50
N ASN A 196 -5.94 -11.20 9.90
CA ASN A 196 -7.06 -11.71 9.11
C ASN A 196 -8.27 -10.75 9.05
N HIS A 197 -8.18 -9.62 9.73
CA HIS A 197 -9.16 -8.54 9.69
C HIS A 197 -8.59 -7.27 9.03
N SER A 198 -7.49 -7.40 8.27
CA SER A 198 -6.94 -6.28 7.52
C SER A 198 -7.95 -5.75 6.51
N LEU A 199 -8.12 -4.43 6.44
CA LEU A 199 -8.80 -3.81 5.30
C LEU A 199 -7.99 -4.10 4.05
N VAL A 200 -8.67 -4.56 3.01
CA VAL A 200 -8.11 -4.68 1.67
C VAL A 200 -8.62 -3.53 0.83
N ILE A 201 -7.71 -2.73 0.33
CA ILE A 201 -8.02 -1.49 -0.37
C ILE A 201 -7.64 -1.65 -1.83
N ARG A 202 -8.59 -1.40 -2.74
CA ARG A 202 -8.37 -1.22 -4.16
C ARG A 202 -8.50 0.26 -4.49
N LEU A 203 -7.52 0.79 -5.21
CA LEU A 203 -7.52 2.14 -5.75
C LEU A 203 -7.49 2.04 -7.27
N ASP A 204 -8.48 2.63 -7.93
CA ASP A 204 -8.53 2.78 -9.38
C ASP A 204 -8.42 4.27 -9.75
N TYR A 205 -7.59 4.55 -10.76
CA TYR A 205 -7.41 5.88 -11.34
C TYR A 205 -7.39 5.77 -12.86
N GLY A 206 -8.56 5.94 -13.48
CA GLY A 206 -8.75 5.61 -14.89
C GLY A 206 -8.43 4.13 -15.17
N ASP A 207 -7.46 3.88 -16.05
CA ASP A 207 -6.99 2.53 -16.37
C ASP A 207 -5.91 2.02 -15.42
N ALA A 208 -5.47 2.81 -14.44
CA ALA A 208 -4.46 2.42 -13.46
C ALA A 208 -5.12 1.83 -12.20
N SER A 209 -4.55 0.73 -11.66
CA SER A 209 -5.11 0.05 -10.49
C SER A 209 -4.06 -0.43 -9.50
N PHE A 210 -4.40 -0.35 -8.20
CA PHE A 210 -3.54 -0.72 -7.08
C PHE A 210 -4.31 -1.57 -6.07
N LEU A 211 -3.61 -2.52 -5.42
CA LEU A 211 -4.16 -3.31 -4.31
C LEU A 211 -3.23 -3.25 -3.11
N PHE A 212 -3.81 -2.97 -1.94
CA PHE A 212 -3.16 -2.95 -0.64
C PHE A 212 -3.88 -3.96 0.25
N THR A 213 -3.19 -4.98 0.73
CA THR A 213 -3.82 -6.08 1.49
C THR A 213 -3.46 -6.07 2.98
N GLY A 214 -2.69 -5.08 3.43
CA GLY A 214 -2.15 -5.08 4.79
C GLY A 214 -1.42 -6.39 5.08
N ASP A 215 -1.66 -6.95 6.25
CA ASP A 215 -1.05 -8.20 6.68
C ASP A 215 -2.01 -9.40 6.62
N MET A 216 -3.07 -9.33 5.81
CA MET A 216 -4.01 -10.42 5.63
C MET A 216 -3.29 -11.75 5.39
N GLU A 217 -3.67 -12.80 6.12
CA GLU A 217 -3.03 -14.12 6.03
C GLU A 217 -3.87 -15.12 5.21
N ASP A 218 -3.27 -16.27 4.93
CA ASP A 218 -3.72 -17.27 3.95
C ASP A 218 -5.21 -17.61 4.05
N VAL A 219 -5.75 -17.87 5.25
CA VAL A 219 -7.18 -18.23 5.42
C VAL A 219 -8.13 -17.09 5.03
N ALA A 220 -7.76 -15.84 5.34
CA ALA A 220 -8.57 -14.68 4.96
C ALA A 220 -8.37 -14.33 3.47
N ILE A 221 -7.16 -14.53 2.95
CA ILE A 221 -6.89 -14.40 1.51
C ILE A 221 -7.74 -15.41 0.71
N GLU A 222 -7.79 -16.68 1.12
CA GLU A 222 -8.61 -17.70 0.47
C GLU A 222 -10.08 -17.31 0.51
N TYR A 223 -10.60 -16.90 1.69
CA TYR A 223 -11.98 -16.41 1.83
C TYR A 223 -12.30 -15.26 0.87
N MET A 224 -11.41 -14.26 0.76
CA MET A 224 -11.57 -13.13 -0.14
C MET A 224 -11.47 -13.55 -1.61
N VAL A 225 -10.50 -14.38 -1.98
CA VAL A 225 -10.32 -14.85 -3.37
C VAL A 225 -11.52 -15.66 -3.84
N ASP A 226 -12.05 -16.54 -3.00
CA ASP A 226 -13.26 -17.32 -3.30
C ASP A 226 -14.48 -16.40 -3.48
N TYR A 227 -14.61 -15.35 -2.66
CA TYR A 227 -15.70 -14.38 -2.75
C TYR A 227 -15.67 -13.58 -4.06
N TYR A 228 -14.48 -13.20 -4.53
CA TYR A 228 -14.30 -12.42 -5.76
C TYR A 228 -13.99 -13.27 -6.99
N GLU A 229 -14.15 -14.60 -6.92
CA GLU A 229 -13.93 -15.48 -8.08
C GLU A 229 -14.73 -14.99 -9.30
N ASP A 230 -14.08 -14.94 -10.44
CA ASP A 230 -14.67 -14.52 -11.74
C ASP A 230 -15.22 -13.06 -11.80
N THR A 231 -15.02 -12.22 -10.77
CA THR A 231 -15.50 -10.83 -10.80
C THR A 231 -14.50 -9.85 -11.44
N GLY A 232 -13.21 -10.18 -11.45
CA GLY A 232 -12.12 -9.27 -11.82
C GLY A 232 -11.77 -8.21 -10.75
N ALA A 233 -12.45 -8.21 -9.60
CA ALA A 233 -12.22 -7.22 -8.53
C ALA A 233 -10.80 -7.27 -7.96
N LEU A 234 -10.10 -8.38 -8.08
CA LEU A 234 -8.72 -8.55 -7.62
C LEU A 234 -7.67 -8.32 -8.72
N ASP A 235 -8.06 -8.19 -10.00
CA ASP A 235 -7.11 -7.94 -11.09
C ASP A 235 -6.63 -6.48 -11.03
N VAL A 236 -5.34 -6.29 -10.74
CA VAL A 236 -4.71 -4.97 -10.56
C VAL A 236 -3.30 -4.94 -11.15
N ASP A 237 -2.85 -3.76 -11.52
CA ASP A 237 -1.52 -3.55 -12.10
C ASP A 237 -0.42 -3.43 -11.06
N VAL A 238 -0.69 -2.82 -9.91
CA VAL A 238 0.30 -2.60 -8.85
C VAL A 238 -0.17 -3.27 -7.56
N TYR A 239 0.64 -4.16 -7.04
CA TYR A 239 0.37 -4.87 -5.80
C TYR A 239 1.36 -4.48 -4.70
N GLN A 240 0.86 -3.96 -3.57
CA GLN A 240 1.61 -3.91 -2.32
C GLN A 240 1.57 -5.30 -1.70
N VAL A 241 2.73 -5.94 -1.66
CA VAL A 241 2.87 -7.33 -1.25
C VAL A 241 2.52 -7.51 0.22
N GLY A 242 1.51 -8.30 0.49
CA GLY A 242 0.96 -8.47 1.83
C GLY A 242 1.96 -9.02 2.84
N HIS A 243 1.80 -8.60 4.09
CA HIS A 243 2.52 -9.06 5.27
C HIS A 243 4.05 -9.03 5.05
N HIS A 244 4.55 -7.91 4.50
CA HIS A 244 5.98 -7.64 4.24
C HIS A 244 6.69 -8.76 3.45
N GLY A 245 5.94 -9.51 2.63
CA GLY A 245 6.45 -10.68 1.90
C GLY A 245 6.61 -11.94 2.76
N SER A 246 5.83 -12.09 3.83
CA SER A 246 5.70 -13.35 4.59
C SER A 246 5.06 -14.45 3.74
N VAL A 247 5.33 -15.73 4.06
CA VAL A 247 4.79 -16.87 3.30
C VAL A 247 3.27 -16.99 3.38
N ASN A 248 2.67 -16.47 4.43
CA ASN A 248 1.23 -16.49 4.66
C ASN A 248 0.50 -15.20 4.21
N GLY A 249 1.24 -14.14 3.80
CA GLY A 249 0.64 -12.88 3.36
C GLY A 249 0.38 -12.77 1.86
N THR A 250 0.78 -13.78 1.09
CA THR A 250 0.58 -13.79 -0.37
C THR A 250 0.48 -15.23 -0.86
N THR A 251 -0.71 -15.64 -1.31
CA THR A 251 -0.96 -16.98 -1.85
C THR A 251 -0.81 -17.00 -3.36
N ASN A 252 -0.60 -18.19 -3.93
CA ASN A 252 -0.58 -18.34 -5.39
C ASN A 252 -1.95 -17.98 -6.00
N ALA A 253 -3.06 -18.31 -5.33
CA ALA A 253 -4.40 -17.97 -5.77
C ALA A 253 -4.57 -16.47 -5.93
N LEU A 254 -4.15 -15.69 -4.92
CA LEU A 254 -4.18 -14.22 -4.97
C LEU A 254 -3.28 -13.68 -6.10
N ILE A 255 -2.05 -14.20 -6.23
CA ILE A 255 -1.13 -13.77 -7.31
C ILE A 255 -1.75 -14.02 -8.70
N TYR A 256 -2.41 -15.16 -8.90
CA TYR A 256 -3.05 -15.48 -10.18
C TYR A 256 -4.30 -14.62 -10.43
N ALA A 257 -5.05 -14.27 -9.41
CA ALA A 257 -6.20 -13.38 -9.52
C ALA A 257 -5.79 -11.94 -9.88
N MET A 258 -4.65 -11.46 -9.35
CA MET A 258 -4.17 -10.08 -9.58
C MET A 258 -3.41 -9.91 -10.91
N THR A 259 -2.61 -10.88 -11.33
CA THR A 259 -1.69 -10.78 -12.49
C THR A 259 -0.86 -9.48 -12.58
N PRO A 260 -0.14 -9.06 -11.52
CA PRO A 260 0.38 -7.69 -11.39
C PRO A 260 1.48 -7.35 -12.41
N LEU A 261 1.52 -6.09 -12.83
CA LEU A 261 2.63 -5.52 -13.62
C LEU A 261 3.82 -5.19 -12.72
N ILE A 262 3.56 -4.67 -11.53
CA ILE A 262 4.54 -4.18 -10.54
C ILE A 262 4.15 -4.74 -9.17
N SER A 263 5.14 -5.19 -8.40
CA SER A 263 4.97 -5.61 -7.02
C SER A 263 5.90 -4.82 -6.11
N VAL A 264 5.40 -4.30 -5.00
CA VAL A 264 6.18 -3.51 -4.03
C VAL A 264 6.07 -4.16 -2.65
N ILE A 265 7.20 -4.36 -1.99
CA ILE A 265 7.29 -4.97 -0.66
C ILE A 265 7.72 -3.89 0.33
N SER A 266 6.84 -3.51 1.24
CA SER A 266 7.18 -2.67 2.38
C SER A 266 7.89 -3.53 3.43
N MET A 267 9.17 -3.25 3.69
CA MET A 267 10.01 -4.05 4.58
C MET A 267 11.25 -3.27 5.03
N GLY A 268 11.85 -3.69 6.14
CA GLY A 268 13.14 -3.13 6.59
C GLY A 268 14.35 -3.72 5.87
N GLU A 269 15.49 -3.08 6.09
CA GLU A 269 16.79 -3.58 5.63
C GLU A 269 17.07 -4.96 6.28
N TRP A 270 17.53 -5.90 5.47
CA TRP A 270 17.64 -7.31 5.88
C TRP A 270 18.57 -7.56 7.07
N ASP A 271 19.64 -6.77 7.22
CA ASP A 271 20.67 -6.91 8.25
C ASP A 271 20.45 -5.97 9.46
N PHE A 272 19.44 -5.09 9.39
CA PHE A 272 19.17 -4.17 10.51
C PHE A 272 18.84 -4.94 11.79
N GLY A 273 19.62 -4.67 12.84
CA GLY A 273 19.51 -5.34 14.14
C GLY A 273 20.14 -6.73 14.22
N MET A 274 20.84 -7.19 13.18
CA MET A 274 21.50 -8.48 13.12
C MET A 274 22.57 -8.63 14.22
N ASP A 275 23.37 -7.61 14.44
CA ASP A 275 24.45 -7.52 15.42
C ASP A 275 23.92 -7.45 16.87
N THR A 276 22.78 -6.83 17.08
CA THR A 276 22.17 -6.62 18.39
C THR A 276 21.02 -7.60 18.69
N ASN A 277 20.65 -8.44 17.74
CA ASN A 277 19.51 -9.34 17.82
C ASN A 277 18.20 -8.61 18.16
N ARG A 278 18.03 -7.39 17.65
CA ARG A 278 16.84 -6.55 17.87
C ARG A 278 15.58 -7.27 17.43
N ARG A 279 14.49 -7.01 18.13
CA ARG A 279 13.15 -7.53 17.78
C ARG A 279 12.45 -6.61 16.79
N GLY A 280 11.52 -7.14 16.01
CA GLY A 280 10.72 -6.36 15.09
C GLY A 280 11.48 -5.89 13.85
N THR A 281 12.40 -6.70 13.33
CA THR A 281 13.20 -6.38 12.15
C THR A 281 12.99 -7.43 11.04
N ALA A 282 13.26 -7.04 9.78
CA ALA A 282 13.24 -7.96 8.64
C ALA A 282 14.14 -9.17 8.88
N TRP A 283 15.33 -8.96 9.47
CA TRP A 283 16.24 -10.06 9.82
C TRP A 283 15.63 -11.04 10.82
N GLN A 284 14.97 -10.55 11.85
CA GLN A 284 14.38 -11.41 12.88
C GLN A 284 13.19 -12.22 12.35
N TYR A 285 12.28 -11.58 11.63
CA TYR A 285 11.12 -12.25 11.06
C TYR A 285 11.49 -13.11 9.86
N GLY A 286 12.56 -12.74 9.14
CA GLY A 286 12.94 -13.33 7.88
C GLY A 286 12.00 -12.90 6.76
N HIS A 287 11.91 -11.61 6.52
CA HIS A 287 11.13 -11.00 5.44
C HIS A 287 12.04 -10.23 4.48
N PRO A 288 11.71 -10.21 3.17
CA PRO A 288 10.70 -11.01 2.51
C PRO A 288 11.18 -12.46 2.30
N ARG A 289 10.27 -13.41 2.27
CA ARG A 289 10.59 -14.82 2.01
C ARG A 289 11.00 -15.06 0.56
N SER A 290 12.07 -15.81 0.38
CA SER A 290 12.57 -16.19 -0.95
C SER A 290 11.53 -16.93 -1.81
N LYS A 291 10.59 -17.66 -1.19
CA LYS A 291 9.47 -18.28 -1.88
C LYS A 291 8.57 -17.23 -2.52
N ILE A 292 8.13 -16.24 -1.75
CA ILE A 292 7.23 -15.20 -2.24
C ILE A 292 7.89 -14.39 -3.36
N VAL A 293 9.16 -13.99 -3.18
CA VAL A 293 9.89 -13.26 -4.23
C VAL A 293 10.05 -14.09 -5.52
N ARG A 294 10.21 -15.42 -5.41
CA ARG A 294 10.22 -16.30 -6.59
C ARG A 294 8.85 -16.39 -7.27
N ASP A 295 7.78 -16.56 -6.49
CA ASP A 295 6.42 -16.67 -7.03
C ASP A 295 6.04 -15.36 -7.75
N LEU A 296 6.31 -14.21 -7.14
CA LEU A 296 6.16 -12.90 -7.76
C LEU A 296 7.04 -12.74 -9.01
N SER A 297 8.27 -13.29 -9.01
CA SER A 297 9.16 -13.24 -10.20
C SER A 297 8.61 -14.01 -11.40
N VAL A 298 7.75 -14.99 -11.17
CA VAL A 298 7.02 -15.69 -12.24
C VAL A 298 5.82 -14.85 -12.71
N ALA A 299 5.04 -14.32 -11.78
CA ALA A 299 3.77 -13.67 -12.07
C ALA A 299 3.91 -12.22 -12.55
N THR A 300 4.78 -11.41 -11.92
CA THR A 300 4.97 -9.99 -12.28
C THR A 300 5.34 -9.84 -13.75
N LYS A 301 4.55 -9.10 -14.51
CA LYS A 301 4.71 -9.04 -15.98
C LYS A 301 5.85 -8.14 -16.41
N ARG A 302 6.02 -6.96 -15.80
CA ARG A 302 7.04 -5.97 -16.19
C ARG A 302 8.44 -6.33 -15.69
N ARG A 303 9.44 -5.66 -16.23
CA ARG A 303 10.83 -5.74 -15.80
C ARG A 303 11.27 -4.43 -15.17
N ARG A 304 12.20 -4.52 -14.23
CA ARG A 304 12.96 -3.36 -13.73
C ARG A 304 13.82 -2.76 -14.86
N SER A 305 14.11 -1.48 -14.75
CA SER A 305 15.06 -0.80 -15.65
C SER A 305 16.47 -1.40 -15.56
N ALA A 306 16.89 -1.78 -14.36
CA ALA A 306 18.14 -2.50 -14.08
C ALA A 306 17.90 -3.65 -13.10
N ALA A 307 18.52 -4.80 -13.35
CA ALA A 307 18.48 -5.92 -12.40
C ALA A 307 19.34 -5.60 -11.19
N ILE A 308 18.85 -5.99 -9.98
CA ILE A 308 19.59 -5.83 -8.72
C ILE A 308 19.84 -7.20 -8.06
N ASP A 309 20.88 -7.26 -7.24
CA ASP A 309 21.15 -8.39 -6.35
C ASP A 309 20.72 -8.00 -4.94
N VAL A 310 19.83 -8.80 -4.34
CA VAL A 310 19.18 -8.52 -3.05
C VAL A 310 19.33 -9.69 -2.11
N MET A 311 19.12 -9.44 -0.81
CA MET A 311 19.02 -10.50 0.19
C MET A 311 17.55 -10.81 0.44
N VAL A 312 17.20 -12.11 0.41
CA VAL A 312 15.87 -12.65 0.68
C VAL A 312 15.96 -13.74 1.74
N ALA A 313 14.92 -13.88 2.55
CA ALA A 313 14.95 -14.81 3.67
C ALA A 313 14.60 -16.24 3.25
N THR A 314 15.39 -17.19 3.71
CA THR A 314 15.07 -18.62 3.68
C THR A 314 14.38 -19.08 4.97
N GLY A 315 14.44 -18.27 6.00
CA GLY A 315 13.84 -18.47 7.32
C GLY A 315 14.09 -17.26 8.20
N SER A 316 13.57 -17.28 9.43
CA SER A 316 13.93 -16.29 10.46
C SER A 316 15.45 -16.27 10.64
N LYS A 317 16.07 -15.08 10.59
CA LYS A 317 17.52 -14.88 10.74
C LYS A 317 18.40 -15.61 9.70
N ALA A 318 17.83 -16.01 8.58
CA ALA A 318 18.52 -16.75 7.54
C ALA A 318 18.21 -16.16 6.17
N PHE A 319 19.23 -15.64 5.49
CA PHE A 319 19.12 -14.95 4.22
C PHE A 319 20.05 -15.51 3.17
N THR A 320 19.69 -15.32 1.91
CA THR A 320 20.47 -15.70 0.74
C THR A 320 20.35 -14.65 -0.35
N GLY A 321 21.36 -14.54 -1.20
CA GLY A 321 21.33 -13.64 -2.35
C GLY A 321 20.37 -14.11 -3.42
N MET A 322 19.67 -13.17 -4.04
CA MET A 322 18.79 -13.40 -5.19
C MET A 322 18.89 -12.23 -6.18
N ARG A 323 18.92 -12.55 -7.48
CA ARG A 323 18.93 -11.54 -8.54
C ARG A 323 17.53 -11.26 -9.04
N ILE A 324 17.07 -10.02 -8.91
CA ILE A 324 15.75 -9.55 -9.33
C ILE A 324 15.84 -8.85 -10.67
N LYS A 325 15.04 -9.32 -11.64
CA LYS A 325 14.92 -8.77 -13.00
C LYS A 325 13.53 -8.24 -13.31
N LYS A 326 12.53 -8.72 -12.58
CA LYS A 326 11.13 -8.31 -12.71
C LYS A 326 10.89 -7.01 -11.93
N ALA A 327 9.80 -6.33 -12.23
CA ALA A 327 9.40 -5.09 -11.53
C ALA A 327 8.89 -5.40 -10.11
N ILE A 328 9.75 -6.01 -9.32
CA ILE A 328 9.57 -6.26 -7.89
C ILE A 328 10.54 -5.33 -7.17
N TYR A 329 10.00 -4.48 -6.31
CA TYR A 329 10.72 -3.49 -5.54
C TYR A 329 10.53 -3.77 -4.06
N GLY A 330 11.44 -3.29 -3.22
CA GLY A 330 11.32 -3.44 -1.78
C GLY A 330 11.95 -2.25 -1.06
N THR A 331 11.26 -1.68 -0.08
CA THR A 331 11.74 -0.49 0.63
C THR A 331 13.06 -0.72 1.35
N GLY A 332 13.35 -1.94 1.79
CA GLY A 332 14.64 -2.31 2.36
C GLY A 332 15.74 -2.59 1.31
N TRP A 333 15.44 -2.60 0.02
CA TRP A 333 16.41 -2.77 -1.06
C TRP A 333 16.63 -1.49 -1.87
N ASP A 334 15.55 -0.75 -2.10
CA ASP A 334 15.47 0.34 -3.06
C ASP A 334 15.32 1.72 -2.38
N GLY A 335 15.18 1.78 -1.06
CA GLY A 335 14.79 3.00 -0.34
C GLY A 335 13.32 3.34 -0.57
N ASN A 336 12.98 4.62 -0.58
CA ASN A 336 11.64 5.06 -0.93
C ASN A 336 11.32 4.72 -2.39
N ILE A 337 10.11 4.24 -2.65
CA ILE A 337 9.69 3.81 -3.99
C ILE A 337 8.46 4.63 -4.37
N ILE A 338 8.53 5.34 -5.50
CA ILE A 338 7.41 6.11 -6.02
C ILE A 338 6.93 5.48 -7.32
N VAL A 339 5.70 5.02 -7.32
CA VAL A 339 5.00 4.56 -8.53
C VAL A 339 4.13 5.70 -9.01
N THR A 340 4.50 6.33 -10.13
CA THR A 340 3.68 7.31 -10.82
C THR A 340 2.79 6.58 -11.81
N ALA A 341 1.48 6.85 -11.78
CA ALA A 341 0.52 6.26 -12.70
C ALA A 341 -0.28 7.35 -13.41
N SER A 342 -0.36 7.25 -14.74
CA SER A 342 -1.19 8.10 -15.55
C SER A 342 -2.61 7.53 -15.68
N PHE A 343 -3.57 8.40 -15.96
CA PHE A 343 -4.98 8.02 -16.09
C PHE A 343 -5.25 6.97 -17.19
N ASP A 344 -4.39 6.90 -18.20
CA ASP A 344 -4.44 5.92 -19.30
C ASP A 344 -3.65 4.63 -19.02
N GLY A 345 -3.32 4.34 -17.75
CA GLY A 345 -2.66 3.09 -17.33
C GLY A 345 -1.16 3.04 -17.61
N GLY A 346 -0.50 4.17 -17.81
CA GLY A 346 0.96 4.26 -17.89
C GLY A 346 1.61 4.24 -16.50
N TYR A 347 2.73 3.54 -16.33
CA TYR A 347 3.44 3.46 -15.04
C TYR A 347 4.92 3.80 -15.18
N ARG A 348 5.43 4.58 -14.23
CA ARG A 348 6.85 4.82 -14.00
C ARG A 348 7.20 4.53 -12.54
N VAL A 349 8.35 3.92 -12.30
CA VAL A 349 8.87 3.69 -10.95
C VAL A 349 10.15 4.47 -10.75
N THR A 350 10.21 5.25 -9.68
CA THR A 350 11.39 5.95 -9.19
C THR A 350 11.77 5.37 -7.83
N VAL A 351 13.06 5.17 -7.61
CA VAL A 351 13.60 4.63 -6.36
C VAL A 351 14.70 5.55 -5.84
N GLY A 352 14.87 5.61 -4.54
CA GLY A 352 15.92 6.39 -3.89
C GLY A 352 15.57 6.77 -2.46
N ASN A 353 16.59 7.23 -1.75
CA ASN A 353 16.47 7.72 -0.36
C ASN A 353 16.03 9.18 -0.33
#